data_38371a3afd940ddbc075119d4fece0a7
#
_entry.id   38371a3afd940ddbc075119d4fece0a7
#
_cell.length_a   1.000
_cell.length_b   1.000
_cell.length_c   1.000
_cell.angle_alpha   90.00
_cell.angle_beta   90.00
_cell.angle_gamma   90.00
#
_symmetry.space_group_name_H-M   'P 1'
#
loop_
_entity.id
_entity.type
_entity.pdbx_description
1 polymer ?
#
loop_
_entity_poly.entity_id
_entity_poly.type
_entity_poly.pdbx_seq_one_letter_code
_entity_poly.pdbx_strand_id
1 'polypeptide(L)'
;MLFSFLLFILNLKLRWASRTNPAFKSYIGTIRLRILIKTADGKRGRLFIFDKGKVTSLSGANHACDAALVWTKAFTAFRVMLSGSDRATFMAAAKGKLKVEGMAYYIQWFNDGVNLTK
;
A
#
# COMPACT_ATOMS: atom_id res chain seq x y z
N MET A 1 -5.59 -13.16 -8.43
CA MET A 1 -6.09 -12.36 -9.56
C MET A 1 -6.69 -11.04 -9.12
N LEU A 2 -7.75 -11.06 -8.32
CA LEU A 2 -8.42 -9.82 -7.88
C LEU A 2 -7.48 -8.93 -7.05
N PHE A 3 -6.66 -9.54 -6.19
CA PHE A 3 -5.72 -8.79 -5.36
C PHE A 3 -4.68 -8.06 -6.22
N SER A 4 -4.10 -8.74 -7.21
CA SER A 4 -3.13 -8.12 -8.11
C SER A 4 -3.76 -6.99 -8.92
N PHE A 5 -4.98 -7.19 -9.38
CA PHE A 5 -5.74 -6.17 -10.10
C PHE A 5 -5.99 -4.94 -9.21
N LEU A 6 -6.37 -5.17 -7.96
CA LEU A 6 -6.59 -4.08 -7.00
C LEU A 6 -5.30 -3.28 -6.76
N LEU A 7 -4.16 -3.96 -6.62
CA LEU A 7 -2.88 -3.28 -6.45
C LEU A 7 -2.51 -2.47 -7.68
N PHE A 8 -2.82 -2.96 -8.87
CA PHE A 8 -2.60 -2.21 -10.11
C PHE A 8 -3.46 -0.95 -10.15
N ILE A 9 -4.73 -1.06 -9.78
CA ILE A 9 -5.64 0.09 -9.71
C ILE A 9 -5.14 1.11 -8.67
N LEU A 10 -4.69 0.65 -7.52
CA LEU A 10 -4.12 1.52 -6.50
C LEU A 10 -2.89 2.26 -7.03
N ASN A 11 -2.04 1.58 -7.78
CA ASN A 11 -0.88 2.22 -8.42
C ASN A 11 -1.31 3.35 -9.35
N LEU A 12 -2.29 3.10 -10.21
CA LEU A 12 -2.80 4.13 -11.11
C LEU A 12 -3.36 5.32 -10.35
N LYS A 13 -4.11 5.04 -9.29
CA LYS A 13 -4.72 6.08 -8.46
C LYS A 13 -3.66 6.95 -7.78
N LEU A 14 -2.65 6.33 -7.20
CA LEU A 14 -1.57 7.07 -6.53
C LEU A 14 -0.75 7.89 -7.53
N ARG A 15 -0.46 7.33 -8.69
CA ARG A 15 0.28 8.05 -9.74
C ARG A 15 -0.51 9.25 -10.24
N TRP A 16 -1.81 9.09 -10.44
CA TRP A 16 -2.65 10.17 -10.88
C TRP A 16 -2.75 11.26 -9.81
N ALA A 17 -2.94 10.87 -8.55
CA ALA A 17 -3.01 11.81 -7.44
C ALA A 17 -1.70 12.58 -7.28
N SER A 18 -0.55 11.96 -7.56
CA SER A 18 0.75 12.64 -7.48
C SER A 18 0.88 13.78 -8.49
N ARG A 19 0.03 13.82 -9.51
CA ARG A 19 0.03 14.86 -10.53
C ARG A 19 -1.08 15.89 -10.36
N THR A 20 -2.22 15.48 -9.79
CA THR A 20 -3.44 16.29 -9.80
C THR A 20 -3.93 16.71 -8.42
N ASN A 21 -3.56 16.00 -7.36
CA ASN A 21 -4.04 16.27 -6.01
C ASN A 21 -2.98 17.07 -5.23
N PRO A 22 -3.21 18.39 -4.97
CA PRO A 22 -2.19 19.21 -4.30
C PRO A 22 -1.84 18.71 -2.89
N ALA A 23 -2.82 18.21 -2.14
CA ALA A 23 -2.59 17.70 -0.80
C ALA A 23 -1.67 16.48 -0.83
N PHE A 24 -1.92 15.56 -1.75
CA PHE A 24 -1.10 14.37 -1.90
C PHE A 24 0.30 14.72 -2.41
N LYS A 25 0.40 15.62 -3.39
CA LYS A 25 1.70 16.08 -3.90
C LYS A 25 2.57 16.66 -2.79
N SER A 26 1.99 17.49 -1.95
CA SER A 26 2.69 18.07 -0.80
C SER A 26 3.09 17.00 0.19
N TYR A 27 2.20 16.04 0.45
CA TYR A 27 2.43 14.96 1.41
C TYR A 27 3.63 14.11 1.02
N ILE A 28 3.77 13.76 -0.26
CA ILE A 28 4.86 12.88 -0.73
C ILE A 28 6.08 13.64 -1.23
N GLY A 29 6.04 14.98 -1.26
CA GLY A 29 7.02 15.79 -1.97
C GLY A 29 8.46 15.69 -1.46
N THR A 30 8.66 15.35 -0.19
CA THR A 30 9.99 15.26 0.43
C THR A 30 10.34 13.86 0.89
N ILE A 31 9.46 12.89 0.66
CA ILE A 31 9.60 11.54 1.18
C ILE A 31 10.29 10.64 0.15
N ARG A 32 11.13 9.75 0.66
CA ARG A 32 11.73 8.67 -0.12
C ARG A 32 11.47 7.37 0.65
N LEU A 33 10.54 6.53 0.14
CA LEU A 33 10.05 5.37 0.88
C LEU A 33 9.58 4.28 -0.07
N ARG A 34 9.84 3.03 0.29
CA ARG A 34 9.41 1.85 -0.46
C ARG A 34 8.49 1.02 0.42
N ILE A 35 7.24 0.85 -0.03
CA ILE A 35 6.23 0.06 0.67
C ILE A 35 5.85 -1.14 -0.18
N LEU A 36 5.98 -2.33 0.37
CA LEU A 36 5.61 -3.57 -0.31
C LEU A 36 4.29 -4.09 0.26
N ILE A 37 3.35 -4.38 -0.63
CA ILE A 37 2.09 -5.04 -0.25
C ILE A 37 2.12 -6.42 -0.90
N LYS A 38 2.05 -7.47 -0.08
CA LYS A 38 2.17 -8.84 -0.58
C LYS A 38 1.31 -9.81 0.20
N THR A 39 1.13 -11.00 -0.36
CA THR A 39 0.54 -12.13 0.35
C THR A 39 1.64 -12.91 1.09
N ALA A 40 1.26 -13.60 2.17
CA ALA A 40 2.22 -14.32 3.00
C ALA A 40 2.93 -15.45 2.25
N ASP A 41 2.28 -16.03 1.24
CA ASP A 41 2.87 -17.09 0.42
C ASP A 41 3.90 -16.57 -0.58
N GLY A 42 4.04 -15.25 -0.71
CA GLY A 42 4.98 -14.62 -1.64
C GLY A 42 4.61 -14.70 -3.10
N LYS A 43 3.41 -15.19 -3.43
CA LYS A 43 3.02 -15.37 -4.83
C LYS A 43 2.50 -14.10 -5.48
N ARG A 44 2.01 -13.15 -4.69
CA ARG A 44 1.42 -11.91 -5.21
C ARG A 44 1.90 -10.74 -4.40
N GLY A 45 2.13 -9.63 -5.07
CA GLY A 45 2.52 -8.41 -4.41
C GLY A 45 2.89 -7.33 -5.38
N ARG A 46 3.11 -6.13 -4.86
CA ARG A 46 3.59 -4.99 -5.62
C ARG A 46 4.33 -4.04 -4.69
N LEU A 47 5.47 -3.59 -5.15
CA LEU A 47 6.27 -2.59 -4.45
C LEU A 47 5.85 -1.20 -4.92
N PHE A 48 5.50 -0.33 -3.99
CA PHE A 48 5.20 1.08 -4.26
C PHE A 48 6.39 1.92 -3.83
N ILE A 49 6.91 2.72 -4.76
CA ILE A 49 8.10 3.54 -4.54
C ILE A 49 7.69 5.00 -4.56
N PHE A 50 7.90 5.68 -3.44
CA PHE A 50 7.69 7.13 -3.30
C PHE A 50 9.06 7.78 -3.30
N ASP A 51 9.32 8.65 -4.27
CA ASP A 51 10.62 9.31 -4.42
C ASP A 51 10.40 10.77 -4.75
N LYS A 52 10.42 11.61 -3.71
CA LYS A 52 10.34 13.07 -3.82
C LYS A 52 9.24 13.56 -4.75
N GLY A 53 8.04 13.09 -4.53
CA GLY A 53 6.87 13.49 -5.29
C GLY A 53 6.54 12.60 -6.48
N LYS A 54 7.37 11.60 -6.78
CA LYS A 54 7.10 10.62 -7.84
C LYS A 54 6.62 9.32 -7.23
N VAL A 55 5.63 8.71 -7.86
CA VAL A 55 5.12 7.40 -7.48
C VAL A 55 5.37 6.43 -8.62
N THR A 56 6.12 5.38 -8.35
CA THR A 56 6.32 4.28 -9.29
C THR A 56 6.02 2.97 -8.59
N SER A 57 5.92 1.88 -9.33
CA SER A 57 5.70 0.58 -8.74
C SER A 57 6.32 -0.53 -9.58
N LEU A 58 6.60 -1.65 -8.90
CA LEU A 58 7.11 -2.86 -9.52
C LEU A 58 6.24 -4.03 -9.07
N SER A 59 5.83 -4.88 -10.01
CA SER A 59 5.07 -6.07 -9.66
C SER A 59 5.96 -7.12 -9.00
N GLY A 60 5.35 -8.00 -8.19
CA GLY A 60 6.05 -9.08 -7.52
C GLY A 60 6.20 -8.83 -6.03
N ALA A 61 6.48 -9.92 -5.30
CA ALA A 61 6.56 -9.90 -3.85
C ALA A 61 8.02 -9.90 -3.32
N ASN A 62 9.01 -10.10 -4.17
CA ASN A 62 10.41 -10.24 -3.79
C ASN A 62 11.19 -8.95 -4.07
N HIS A 63 10.90 -7.91 -3.32
CA HIS A 63 11.59 -6.63 -3.44
C HIS A 63 12.08 -6.16 -2.09
N ALA A 64 13.25 -5.52 -2.07
CA ALA A 64 13.69 -4.82 -0.86
C ALA A 64 12.74 -3.64 -0.60
N CYS A 65 12.39 -3.42 0.67
CA CYS A 65 11.44 -2.38 1.05
C CYS A 65 11.78 -1.84 2.43
N ASP A 66 11.21 -0.67 2.73
CA ASP A 66 11.36 -0.06 4.05
C ASP A 66 10.32 -0.60 5.04
N ALA A 67 9.14 -0.95 4.52
CA ALA A 67 8.10 -1.59 5.30
C ALA A 67 7.21 -2.41 4.36
N ALA A 68 6.50 -3.39 4.93
CA ALA A 68 5.63 -4.27 4.14
C ALA A 68 4.33 -4.55 4.87
N LEU A 69 3.26 -4.64 4.07
CA LEU A 69 1.97 -5.17 4.50
C LEU A 69 1.87 -6.60 3.97
N VAL A 70 1.77 -7.55 4.87
CA VAL A 70 1.72 -8.98 4.52
C VAL A 70 0.34 -9.52 4.88
N TRP A 71 -0.42 -9.89 3.88
CA TRP A 71 -1.77 -10.42 4.05
C TRP A 71 -1.72 -11.95 4.03
N THR A 72 -2.42 -12.59 4.97
CA THR A 72 -2.45 -14.06 5.02
C THR A 72 -3.16 -14.65 3.81
N LYS A 73 -4.20 -13.95 3.31
CA LYS A 73 -4.96 -14.42 2.15
C LYS A 73 -5.26 -13.25 1.22
N ALA A 74 -5.10 -13.49 -0.07
CA ALA A 74 -5.37 -12.47 -1.09
C ALA A 74 -6.83 -12.00 -1.06
N PHE A 75 -7.78 -12.91 -0.82
CA PHE A 75 -9.20 -12.55 -0.78
C PHE A 75 -9.52 -11.61 0.39
N THR A 76 -8.94 -11.88 1.56
CA THR A 76 -9.11 -11.01 2.73
C THR A 76 -8.55 -9.62 2.45
N ALA A 77 -7.36 -9.54 1.85
CA ALA A 77 -6.74 -8.28 1.47
C ALA A 77 -7.65 -7.50 0.51
N PHE A 78 -8.16 -8.17 -0.50
CA PHE A 78 -9.05 -7.55 -1.47
C PHE A 78 -10.28 -6.94 -0.80
N ARG A 79 -10.94 -7.69 0.08
CA ARG A 79 -12.14 -7.20 0.77
C ARG A 79 -11.85 -6.00 1.65
N VAL A 80 -10.79 -6.06 2.45
CA VAL A 80 -10.45 -4.98 3.39
C VAL A 80 -10.03 -3.73 2.64
N MET A 81 -9.17 -3.88 1.63
CA MET A 81 -8.68 -2.72 0.86
C MET A 81 -9.80 -2.09 0.05
N LEU A 82 -10.71 -2.90 -0.49
CA LEU A 82 -11.85 -2.39 -1.26
C LEU A 82 -12.82 -1.60 -0.37
N SER A 83 -12.95 -1.98 0.90
CA SER A 83 -13.82 -1.27 1.84
C SER A 83 -13.34 0.16 2.11
N GLY A 84 -12.05 0.41 1.96
CA GLY A 84 -11.45 1.71 2.23
C GLY A 84 -11.53 2.13 3.70
N SER A 85 -11.80 1.21 4.61
CA SER A 85 -12.00 1.49 6.02
C SER A 85 -10.73 1.26 6.83
N ASP A 86 -10.27 2.27 7.56
CA ASP A 86 -9.14 2.14 8.48
C ASP A 86 -9.47 1.16 9.59
N ARG A 87 -10.73 1.14 10.04
CA ARG A 87 -11.18 0.21 11.05
C ARG A 87 -11.07 -1.24 10.58
N ALA A 88 -11.46 -1.51 9.32
CA ALA A 88 -11.36 -2.86 8.75
C ALA A 88 -9.90 -3.31 8.68
N THR A 89 -9.00 -2.41 8.30
CA THR A 89 -7.56 -2.69 8.25
C THR A 89 -7.03 -2.99 9.67
N PHE A 90 -7.38 -2.16 10.63
CA PHE A 90 -6.97 -2.35 12.03
C PHE A 90 -7.48 -3.69 12.57
N MET A 91 -8.74 -4.03 12.30
CA MET A 91 -9.32 -5.29 12.77
C MET A 91 -8.66 -6.49 12.11
N ALA A 92 -8.30 -6.39 10.83
CA ALA A 92 -7.57 -7.46 10.15
C ALA A 92 -6.21 -7.70 10.82
N ALA A 93 -5.50 -6.64 11.18
CA ALA A 93 -4.23 -6.75 11.89
C ALA A 93 -4.43 -7.38 13.27
N ALA A 94 -5.46 -6.97 14.01
CA ALA A 94 -5.76 -7.51 15.33
C ALA A 94 -6.09 -9.00 15.30
N LYS A 95 -6.72 -9.45 14.20
CA LYS A 95 -7.09 -10.87 14.03
C LYS A 95 -5.98 -11.72 13.39
N GLY A 96 -4.80 -11.15 13.15
CA GLY A 96 -3.69 -11.87 12.54
C GLY A 96 -3.81 -12.09 11.05
N LYS A 97 -4.75 -11.43 10.37
CA LYS A 97 -4.94 -11.55 8.92
C LYS A 97 -4.03 -10.63 8.13
N LEU A 98 -3.53 -9.60 8.78
CA LEU A 98 -2.58 -8.65 8.22
C LEU A 98 -1.40 -8.54 9.16
N LYS A 99 -0.19 -8.68 8.63
CA LYS A 99 1.04 -8.52 9.38
C LYS A 99 1.83 -7.34 8.83
N VAL A 100 2.37 -6.52 9.71
CA VAL A 100 3.21 -5.39 9.32
C VAL A 100 4.66 -5.77 9.57
N GLU A 101 5.50 -5.67 8.54
CA GLU A 101 6.95 -5.85 8.64
C GLU A 101 7.63 -4.50 8.49
N GLY A 102 8.72 -4.28 9.22
CA GLY A 102 9.41 -3.00 9.26
C GLY A 102 8.77 -2.05 10.26
N MET A 103 9.00 -0.75 10.10
CA MET A 103 8.48 0.23 11.03
C MET A 103 6.99 0.52 10.76
N ALA A 104 6.17 0.36 11.79
CA ALA A 104 4.75 0.65 11.71
C ALA A 104 4.48 2.11 11.32
N TYR A 105 5.36 3.03 11.67
CA TYR A 105 5.26 4.43 11.28
C TYR A 105 5.15 4.60 9.76
N TYR A 106 5.94 3.85 9.00
CA TYR A 106 5.91 3.93 7.54
C TYR A 106 4.59 3.42 6.97
N ILE A 107 4.03 2.40 7.57
CA ILE A 107 2.72 1.86 7.14
C ILE A 107 1.62 2.86 7.45
N GLN A 108 1.67 3.51 8.61
CA GLN A 108 0.70 4.55 8.96
C GLN A 108 0.80 5.72 7.99
N TRP A 109 2.03 6.12 7.63
CA TRP A 109 2.27 7.17 6.64
C TRP A 109 1.64 6.82 5.30
N PHE A 110 1.84 5.58 4.85
CA PHE A 110 1.26 5.09 3.59
C PHE A 110 -0.27 5.11 3.63
N ASN A 111 -0.84 4.63 4.71
CA ASN A 111 -2.29 4.58 4.88
C ASN A 111 -2.89 5.99 4.88
N ASP A 112 -2.27 6.93 5.58
CA ASP A 112 -2.72 8.31 5.61
C ASP A 112 -2.61 8.95 4.23
N GLY A 113 -1.55 8.65 3.48
CA GLY A 113 -1.38 9.12 2.12
C GLY A 113 -2.48 8.61 1.18
N VAL A 114 -2.81 7.33 1.28
CA VAL A 114 -3.90 6.75 0.48
C VAL A 114 -5.23 7.44 0.80
N ASN A 115 -5.47 7.76 2.07
CA ASN A 115 -6.69 8.45 2.47
C ASN A 115 -6.81 9.84 1.86
N LEU A 116 -5.71 10.51 1.58
CA LEU A 116 -5.72 11.80 0.91
C LEU A 116 -6.20 11.71 -0.55
N THR A 117 -6.18 10.53 -1.14
CA THR A 117 -6.58 10.33 -2.54
C THR A 117 -8.03 9.94 -2.71
N LYS A 118 -8.75 9.73 -1.61
CA LYS A 118 -10.18 9.37 -1.65
C LYS A 118 -11.08 10.52 -2.03
#